data_ecb1e270e2e5e5e5087d7f1b31e8b4f8
#
_entry.id   ecb1e270e2e5e5e5087d7f1b31e8b4f8
#
_cell.length_a   1.000
_cell.length_b   1.000
_cell.length_c   1.000
_cell.angle_alpha   90.00
_cell.angle_beta   90.00
_cell.angle_gamma   90.00
#
_symmetry.space_group_name_H-M   'P 1'
#
loop_
_entity.id
_entity.type
_entity.pdbx_description
1 polymer ?
#
loop_
_entity_poly.entity_id
_entity_poly.type
_entity_poly.pdbx_seq_one_letter_code
_entity_poly.pdbx_strand_id
1 'polypeptide(L)'
;MKARYLFPKDYMADPSANVFNGRLYVYPSHDWDSGESFDDDGGHFQMKDYHVLSMDDVMEGEVTDHGVILDVMDVPWAEKQMWDNDVVEKDGKYYLIFSAKDYNGVFHLGVAVADKPEGP
;
A
#
# COMPACT_ATOMS: atom_id res chain seq x y z
N MET A 1 7.22 24.96 5.77
CA MET A 1 6.33 23.78 5.72
C MET A 1 6.38 23.04 7.04
N LYS A 2 5.25 22.59 7.56
CA LYS A 2 5.21 21.75 8.76
C LYS A 2 5.11 20.29 8.33
N ALA A 3 5.67 19.39 9.12
CA ALA A 3 5.61 17.94 8.87
C ALA A 3 5.12 17.20 10.11
N ARG A 4 4.43 16.10 9.90
CA ARG A 4 4.04 15.18 10.98
C ARG A 4 4.34 13.73 10.57
N TYR A 5 4.51 12.91 11.56
CA TYR A 5 4.67 11.47 11.39
C TYR A 5 3.28 10.84 11.32
N LEU A 6 2.92 10.22 10.20
CA LEU A 6 1.57 9.64 10.04
C LEU A 6 1.40 8.34 10.82
N PHE A 7 2.37 7.43 10.71
CA PHE A 7 2.24 6.11 11.33
C PHE A 7 3.62 5.58 11.77
N PRO A 8 4.09 5.95 12.99
CA PRO A 8 5.42 5.58 13.46
C PRO A 8 5.56 4.14 13.98
N LYS A 9 4.51 3.33 13.86
CA LYS A 9 4.47 2.01 14.51
C LYS A 9 4.91 0.87 13.60
N ASP A 10 5.14 1.14 12.32
CA ASP A 10 5.43 0.09 11.36
C ASP A 10 6.26 0.60 10.18
N TYR A 11 6.78 -0.33 9.37
CA TYR A 11 7.62 -0.04 8.22
C TYR A 11 6.75 0.13 6.97
N MET A 12 6.54 1.37 6.55
CA MET A 12 5.69 1.71 5.41
C MET A 12 6.41 2.65 4.46
N ALA A 13 6.18 2.47 3.16
CA ALA A 13 6.82 3.27 2.11
C ALA A 13 5.94 3.39 0.88
N ASP A 14 6.38 4.21 -0.07
CA ASP A 14 5.83 4.36 -1.42
C ASP A 14 4.30 4.55 -1.43
N PRO A 15 3.77 5.51 -0.64
CA PRO A 15 2.33 5.67 -0.52
C PRO A 15 1.72 6.37 -1.71
N SER A 16 0.52 5.95 -2.10
CA SER A 16 -0.39 6.81 -2.84
C SER A 16 -1.36 7.48 -1.87
N ALA A 17 -1.86 8.66 -2.23
CA ALA A 17 -2.75 9.42 -1.38
C ALA A 17 -3.89 10.01 -2.23
N ASN A 18 -5.12 9.78 -1.82
CA ASN A 18 -6.30 10.21 -2.53
C ASN A 18 -7.40 10.67 -1.56
N VAL A 19 -8.19 11.64 -1.99
CA VAL A 19 -9.37 12.07 -1.23
C VAL A 19 -10.59 11.39 -1.83
N PHE A 20 -11.28 10.61 -1.01
CA PHE A 20 -12.54 9.99 -1.37
C PHE A 20 -13.58 10.35 -0.31
N ASN A 21 -14.74 10.83 -0.74
CA ASN A 21 -15.84 11.21 0.15
C ASN A 21 -15.42 12.24 1.22
N GLY A 22 -14.52 13.17 0.85
CA GLY A 22 -14.05 14.22 1.76
C GLY A 22 -13.02 13.78 2.79
N ARG A 23 -12.55 12.53 2.73
CA ARG A 23 -11.57 11.96 3.66
C ARG A 23 -10.30 11.59 2.90
N LEU A 24 -9.13 11.81 3.50
CA LEU A 24 -7.86 11.38 2.91
C LEU A 24 -7.62 9.91 3.20
N TYR A 25 -7.26 9.17 2.15
CA TYR A 25 -6.83 7.78 2.23
C TYR A 25 -5.41 7.67 1.71
N VAL A 26 -4.55 7.00 2.47
CA VAL A 26 -3.15 6.76 2.14
C VAL A 26 -2.92 5.27 2.07
N TYR A 27 -2.34 4.81 0.97
CA TYR A 27 -2.13 3.38 0.69
C TYR A 27 -0.64 3.07 0.63
N PRO A 28 0.01 2.85 1.78
CA PRO A 28 1.42 2.49 1.80
C PRO A 28 1.63 1.01 1.49
N SER A 29 2.75 0.70 0.86
CA SER A 29 3.28 -0.66 0.90
C SER A 29 3.88 -0.90 2.28
N HIS A 30 3.74 -2.12 2.79
CA HIS A 30 4.13 -2.49 4.13
C HIS A 30 5.24 -3.53 4.09
N ASP A 31 6.36 -3.19 4.71
CA ASP A 31 7.51 -4.07 4.80
C ASP A 31 7.53 -4.82 6.13
N TRP A 32 8.47 -5.72 6.26
CA TRP A 32 8.72 -6.48 7.46
C TRP A 32 10.20 -6.82 7.53
N ASP A 33 10.68 -7.11 8.72
CA ASP A 33 12.06 -7.52 8.91
C ASP A 33 12.21 -8.99 8.47
N SER A 34 12.64 -9.16 7.24
CA SER A 34 12.86 -10.50 6.66
C SER A 34 14.19 -11.11 7.06
N GLY A 35 15.07 -10.32 7.68
CA GLY A 35 16.44 -10.74 7.99
C GLY A 35 17.37 -10.80 6.77
N GLU A 36 16.90 -10.35 5.60
CA GLU A 36 17.74 -10.33 4.40
C GLU A 36 18.75 -9.20 4.45
N SER A 37 19.93 -9.46 3.87
CA SER A 37 20.97 -8.47 3.75
C SER A 37 20.61 -7.39 2.75
N PHE A 38 21.12 -6.19 2.99
CA PHE A 38 21.02 -5.09 2.03
C PHE A 38 21.62 -5.49 0.69
N ASP A 39 20.93 -5.13 -0.40
CA ASP A 39 21.47 -5.24 -1.77
C ASP A 39 21.07 -4.01 -2.59
N ASP A 40 21.82 -3.73 -3.65
CA ASP A 40 21.64 -2.55 -4.48
C ASP A 40 20.39 -2.62 -5.38
N ASP A 41 19.81 -3.80 -5.54
CA ASP A 41 18.60 -4.02 -6.32
C ASP A 41 17.32 -3.95 -5.47
N GLY A 42 17.46 -3.63 -4.18
CA GLY A 42 16.32 -3.50 -3.26
C GLY A 42 15.69 -4.81 -2.84
N GLY A 43 16.39 -5.94 -2.98
CA GLY A 43 15.87 -7.25 -2.64
C GLY A 43 15.50 -7.44 -1.17
N HIS A 44 16.08 -6.60 -0.29
CA HIS A 44 15.76 -6.59 1.15
C HIS A 44 14.40 -5.94 1.45
N PHE A 45 13.82 -5.17 0.51
CA PHE A 45 12.49 -4.59 0.64
C PHE A 45 11.44 -5.57 0.16
N GLN A 46 11.01 -6.48 1.03
CA GLN A 46 10.10 -7.56 0.65
C GLN A 46 8.67 -7.09 0.36
N MET A 47 8.18 -6.08 1.10
CA MET A 47 6.89 -5.41 0.88
C MET A 47 5.77 -6.40 0.57
N LYS A 48 5.30 -7.08 1.60
CA LYS A 48 4.38 -8.24 1.44
C LYS A 48 2.92 -7.87 1.26
N ASP A 49 2.52 -6.65 1.65
CA ASP A 49 1.12 -6.25 1.61
C ASP A 49 0.95 -4.74 1.51
N TYR A 50 -0.30 -4.32 1.31
CA TYR A 50 -0.70 -2.92 1.39
C TYR A 50 -1.65 -2.72 2.55
N HIS A 51 -1.41 -1.66 3.31
CA HIS A 51 -2.35 -1.13 4.28
C HIS A 51 -3.15 0.02 3.69
N VAL A 52 -4.17 0.47 4.40
CA VAL A 52 -4.80 1.75 4.15
C VAL A 52 -4.96 2.52 5.46
N LEU A 53 -4.47 3.74 5.43
CA LEU A 53 -4.63 4.71 6.51
C LEU A 53 -5.64 5.75 6.08
N SER A 54 -6.43 6.27 7.00
CA SER A 54 -7.34 7.37 6.68
C SER A 54 -7.40 8.40 7.79
N MET A 55 -7.75 9.64 7.41
CA MET A 55 -7.85 10.76 8.33
C MET A 55 -8.74 11.86 7.77
N ASP A 56 -9.45 12.56 8.65
CA ASP A 56 -10.28 13.71 8.26
C ASP A 56 -9.44 14.97 8.12
N ASP A 57 -8.48 15.17 9.05
CA ASP A 57 -7.54 16.29 9.02
C ASP A 57 -6.13 15.75 8.78
N VAL A 58 -5.52 16.21 7.69
CA VAL A 58 -4.23 15.69 7.24
C VAL A 58 -3.09 15.98 8.23
N MET A 59 -3.14 17.12 8.89
CA MET A 59 -2.05 17.57 9.76
C MET A 59 -2.26 17.26 11.23
N GLU A 60 -3.49 17.24 11.70
CA GLU A 60 -3.81 17.14 13.13
C GLU A 60 -4.80 16.03 13.46
N GLY A 61 -5.46 15.47 12.46
CA GLY A 61 -6.46 14.44 12.66
C GLY A 61 -5.87 13.11 13.13
N GLU A 62 -6.70 12.32 13.79
CA GLU A 62 -6.34 10.96 14.16
C GLU A 62 -6.20 10.10 12.91
N VAL A 63 -5.13 9.32 12.84
CA VAL A 63 -4.87 8.39 11.75
C VAL A 63 -5.45 7.02 12.12
N THR A 64 -6.37 6.54 11.29
CA THR A 64 -6.93 5.19 11.43
C THR A 64 -6.20 4.26 10.48
N ASP A 65 -5.59 3.20 11.02
CA ASP A 65 -5.07 2.08 10.22
C ASP A 65 -6.19 1.05 10.06
N HIS A 66 -6.68 0.88 8.83
CA HIS A 66 -7.73 -0.10 8.53
C HIS A 66 -7.17 -1.52 8.34
N GLY A 67 -5.85 -1.67 8.41
CA GLY A 67 -5.18 -2.95 8.28
C GLY A 67 -4.82 -3.30 6.84
N VAL A 68 -4.54 -4.58 6.62
CA VAL A 68 -4.14 -5.10 5.31
C VAL A 68 -5.34 -5.13 4.38
N ILE A 69 -5.20 -4.53 3.19
CA ILE A 69 -6.23 -4.56 2.15
C ILE A 69 -5.92 -5.54 1.04
N LEU A 70 -4.64 -5.85 0.82
CA LEU A 70 -4.20 -6.84 -0.15
C LEU A 70 -2.87 -7.42 0.30
N ASP A 71 -2.81 -8.74 0.45
CA ASP A 71 -1.60 -9.47 0.79
C ASP A 71 -1.05 -10.16 -0.47
N VAL A 72 0.26 -10.31 -0.56
CA VAL A 72 0.89 -11.01 -1.68
C VAL A 72 0.35 -12.42 -1.86
N MET A 73 -0.07 -13.05 -0.77
CA MET A 73 -0.67 -14.40 -0.80
C MET A 73 -2.02 -14.44 -1.51
N ASP A 74 -2.68 -13.30 -1.65
CA ASP A 74 -3.96 -13.19 -2.37
C ASP A 74 -3.76 -12.94 -3.87
N VAL A 75 -2.51 -12.80 -4.32
CA VAL A 75 -2.16 -12.53 -5.72
C VAL A 75 -1.43 -13.74 -6.29
N PRO A 76 -2.12 -14.66 -7.01
CA PRO A 76 -1.55 -15.96 -7.37
C PRO A 76 -0.25 -15.92 -8.16
N TRP A 77 -0.04 -14.87 -8.97
CA TRP A 77 1.16 -14.74 -9.79
C TRP A 77 2.32 -14.01 -9.09
N ALA A 78 2.06 -13.34 -7.95
CA ALA A 78 3.07 -12.55 -7.26
C ALA A 78 3.79 -13.36 -6.19
N GLU A 79 5.10 -13.18 -6.11
CA GLU A 79 5.92 -13.78 -5.06
C GLU A 79 6.20 -12.79 -3.94
N LYS A 80 6.58 -11.55 -4.29
CA LYS A 80 7.03 -10.55 -3.34
C LYS A 80 7.08 -9.15 -3.95
N GLN A 81 7.53 -8.18 -3.15
CA GLN A 81 7.81 -6.81 -3.58
C GLN A 81 6.58 -6.13 -4.19
N MET A 82 5.53 -6.05 -3.38
CA MET A 82 4.36 -5.24 -3.68
C MET A 82 4.74 -3.78 -3.44
N TRP A 83 5.25 -3.14 -4.50
CA TRP A 83 5.83 -1.81 -4.43
C TRP A 83 4.80 -0.74 -4.76
N ASP A 84 5.14 0.27 -5.54
CA ASP A 84 4.31 1.43 -5.81
C ASP A 84 2.88 1.05 -6.24
N ASN A 85 1.93 1.85 -5.81
CA ASN A 85 0.52 1.66 -6.13
C ASN A 85 -0.19 3.00 -6.31
N ASP A 86 -1.39 2.94 -6.84
CA ASP A 86 -2.34 4.04 -6.78
C ASP A 86 -3.76 3.49 -6.73
N VAL A 87 -4.68 4.31 -6.22
CA VAL A 87 -6.09 3.91 -6.12
C VAL A 87 -6.95 4.93 -6.84
N VAL A 88 -7.81 4.44 -7.72
CA VAL A 88 -8.77 5.28 -8.46
C VAL A 88 -10.20 4.81 -8.20
N GLU A 89 -11.12 5.77 -8.15
CA GLU A 89 -12.56 5.49 -8.10
C GLU A 89 -13.13 5.53 -9.51
N LYS A 90 -13.94 4.54 -9.84
CA LYS A 90 -14.70 4.52 -11.09
C LYS A 90 -16.01 3.78 -10.87
N ASP A 91 -17.12 4.43 -11.22
CA ASP A 91 -18.47 3.85 -11.16
C ASP A 91 -18.81 3.26 -9.77
N GLY A 92 -18.39 3.96 -8.72
CA GLY A 92 -18.65 3.55 -7.32
C GLY A 92 -17.76 2.43 -6.81
N LYS A 93 -16.75 2.05 -7.58
CA LYS A 93 -15.76 1.05 -7.18
C LYS A 93 -14.38 1.66 -7.03
N TYR A 94 -13.54 1.03 -6.23
CA TYR A 94 -12.18 1.49 -5.94
C TYR A 94 -11.21 0.46 -6.47
N TYR A 95 -10.32 0.89 -7.37
CA TYR A 95 -9.37 0.03 -8.06
C TYR A 95 -7.96 0.35 -7.58
N LEU A 96 -7.31 -0.63 -6.95
CA LEU A 96 -5.90 -0.56 -6.56
C LEU A 96 -5.07 -1.09 -7.73
N ILE A 97 -4.27 -0.20 -8.33
CA ILE A 97 -3.31 -0.56 -9.38
C ILE A 97 -1.95 -0.68 -8.72
N PHE A 98 -1.29 -1.82 -8.86
CA PHE A 98 -0.06 -2.07 -8.12
C PHE A 98 0.96 -2.81 -8.97
N SER A 99 2.22 -2.77 -8.53
CA SER A 99 3.30 -3.56 -9.11
C SER A 99 3.76 -4.63 -8.12
N ALA A 100 4.08 -5.81 -8.62
CA ALA A 100 4.65 -6.89 -7.82
C ALA A 100 5.55 -7.77 -8.68
N LYS A 101 6.49 -8.45 -8.04
CA LYS A 101 7.44 -9.34 -8.72
C LYS A 101 6.89 -10.76 -8.75
N ASP A 102 6.94 -11.40 -9.91
CA ASP A 102 6.53 -12.79 -10.07
C ASP A 102 7.63 -13.77 -9.62
N TYR A 103 7.35 -15.07 -9.73
CA TYR A 103 8.27 -16.14 -9.33
C TYR A 103 9.50 -16.27 -10.24
N ASN A 104 9.52 -15.58 -11.36
CA ASN A 104 10.66 -15.54 -12.29
C ASN A 104 11.48 -14.25 -12.13
N GLY A 105 11.16 -13.42 -11.14
CA GLY A 105 11.88 -12.16 -10.89
C GLY A 105 11.49 -11.02 -11.80
N VAL A 106 10.30 -11.06 -12.40
CA VAL A 106 9.81 -10.02 -13.32
C VAL A 106 8.66 -9.27 -12.67
N PHE A 107 8.70 -7.92 -12.73
CA PHE A 107 7.61 -7.08 -12.26
C PHE A 107 6.47 -7.01 -13.26
N HIS A 108 5.27 -7.11 -12.74
CA HIS A 108 4.02 -6.95 -13.50
C HIS A 108 3.07 -6.00 -12.79
N LEU A 109 2.13 -5.45 -13.54
CA LEU A 109 1.05 -4.64 -12.99
C LEU A 109 -0.16 -5.52 -12.71
N GLY A 110 -0.75 -5.32 -11.56
CA GLY A 110 -1.99 -5.95 -11.17
C GLY A 110 -3.06 -4.93 -10.85
N VAL A 111 -4.29 -5.40 -10.77
CA VAL A 111 -5.42 -4.59 -10.32
C VAL A 111 -6.26 -5.39 -9.34
N ALA A 112 -6.65 -4.76 -8.24
CA ALA A 112 -7.62 -5.29 -7.30
C ALA A 112 -8.78 -4.30 -7.16
N VAL A 113 -9.95 -4.79 -6.83
CA VAL A 113 -11.16 -3.97 -6.74
C VAL A 113 -11.86 -4.15 -5.41
N ALA A 114 -12.39 -3.06 -4.86
CA ALA A 114 -13.21 -3.06 -3.65
C ALA A 114 -14.42 -2.12 -3.81
N ASP A 115 -15.41 -2.32 -2.95
CA ASP A 115 -16.59 -1.47 -2.92
C ASP A 115 -16.41 -0.23 -2.05
N LYS A 116 -15.36 -0.19 -1.25
CA LYS A 116 -15.04 0.91 -0.33
C LYS A 116 -13.57 1.29 -0.46
N PRO A 117 -13.22 2.56 -0.17
CA PRO A 117 -11.81 2.99 -0.22
C PRO A 117 -10.90 2.24 0.74
N GLU A 118 -11.44 1.82 1.89
CA GLU A 118 -10.70 1.05 2.90
C GLU A 118 -10.71 -0.46 2.66
N GLY A 119 -11.28 -0.92 1.53
CA GLY A 119 -11.37 -2.33 1.22
C GLY A 119 -12.37 -3.11 2.07
N PRO A 120 -12.32 -4.41 2.05
CA PRO A 120 -11.65 -5.30 1.09
C PRO A 120 -12.32 -5.37 -0.26
#